data_1921f2cf797a0b7967d67f1233a6cf9a
#
_entry.id   1921f2cf797a0b7967d67f1233a6cf9a
#
_cell.length_a   1.000
_cell.length_b   1.000
_cell.length_c   1.000
_cell.angle_alpha   90.00
_cell.angle_beta   90.00
_cell.angle_gamma   90.00
#
_symmetry.space_group_name_H-M   'P 1'
#
loop_
_entity.id
_entity.type
_entity.pdbx_description
1 polymer ?
#
loop_
_entity_poly.entity_id
_entity_poly.type
_entity_poly.pdbx_seq_one_letter_code
_entity_poly.pdbx_strand_id
1 'polypeptide(L)'
;MKKVAILGGGGSGCCFAAALTLRGFEVHLYEDKKYWNEHIDGILKTGGIEVTGHDVTGFARIASITDNLEEAIRDVDVIFVCMVAWRHLWLAEALKPLVHEGQTIILSAGNFGSIRIKQFLGMASPVVVGEMLGNIFPCRMIGDGKAIIAFPYGPKTVAAFPAKDNDKVVAAMSQFLMCSAAKNVFETALNVPNLVNHLAGSILNTCAIDRN
;
A
#
# COMPACT_ATOMS: atom_id res chain seq x y z
N MET A 1 -1.42 -15.31 14.36
CA MET A 1 -1.23 -13.90 13.95
C MET A 1 -1.74 -13.79 12.52
N LYS A 2 -2.51 -12.76 12.16
CA LYS A 2 -2.94 -12.60 10.76
C LYS A 2 -1.76 -12.17 9.91
N LYS A 3 -1.61 -12.82 8.76
CA LYS A 3 -0.56 -12.53 7.79
C LYS A 3 -1.05 -11.53 6.75
N VAL A 4 -0.18 -10.69 6.27
CA VAL A 4 -0.47 -9.69 5.24
C VAL A 4 0.75 -9.43 4.38
N ALA A 5 0.55 -9.31 3.07
CA ALA A 5 1.61 -8.91 2.15
C ALA A 5 1.53 -7.41 1.84
N ILE A 6 2.69 -6.77 1.77
CA ILE A 6 2.84 -5.40 1.27
C ILE A 6 3.79 -5.45 0.09
N LEU A 7 3.28 -5.11 -1.09
CA LEU A 7 4.03 -5.10 -2.32
C LEU A 7 4.47 -3.67 -2.65
N GLY A 8 5.76 -3.43 -2.57
CA GLY A 8 6.42 -2.14 -2.79
C GLY A 8 7.21 -1.68 -1.57
N GLY A 9 8.52 -1.74 -1.66
CA GLY A 9 9.50 -1.36 -0.63
C GLY A 9 9.89 0.12 -0.64
N GLY A 10 9.07 0.98 -1.25
CA GLY A 10 9.24 2.43 -1.16
C GLY A 10 8.83 2.98 0.21
N GLY A 11 9.01 4.28 0.43
CA GLY A 11 8.75 4.91 1.73
C GLY A 11 7.37 4.60 2.32
N SER A 12 6.30 4.67 1.52
CA SER A 12 4.94 4.35 1.99
C SER A 12 4.77 2.88 2.38
N GLY A 13 5.32 1.95 1.57
CA GLY A 13 5.22 0.52 1.85
C GLY A 13 6.00 0.12 3.09
N CYS A 14 7.24 0.62 3.27
CA CYS A 14 8.05 0.38 4.46
C CYS A 14 7.38 0.92 5.73
N CYS A 15 6.86 2.16 5.68
CA CYS A 15 6.14 2.73 6.82
C CYS A 15 4.87 1.95 7.16
N PHE A 16 4.13 1.48 6.15
CA PHE A 16 2.93 0.68 6.38
C PHE A 16 3.26 -0.70 6.95
N ALA A 17 4.30 -1.34 6.43
CA ALA A 17 4.80 -2.60 6.97
C ALA A 17 5.16 -2.47 8.45
N ALA A 18 5.88 -1.42 8.80
CA ALA A 18 6.25 -1.15 10.20
C ALA A 18 5.01 -0.92 11.08
N ALA A 19 4.06 -0.10 10.60
CA ALA A 19 2.85 0.19 11.34
C ALA A 19 1.99 -1.04 11.61
N LEU A 20 1.80 -1.91 10.63
CA LEU A 20 1.07 -3.16 10.81
C LEU A 20 1.81 -4.15 11.72
N THR A 21 3.13 -4.23 11.60
CA THR A 21 3.95 -5.06 12.50
C THR A 21 3.78 -4.64 13.95
N LEU A 22 3.84 -3.33 14.27
CA LEU A 22 3.63 -2.80 15.62
C LEU A 22 2.20 -3.04 16.14
N ARG A 23 1.24 -3.22 15.25
CA ARG A 23 -0.14 -3.59 15.59
C ARG A 23 -0.37 -5.10 15.72
N GLY A 24 0.69 -5.91 15.62
CA GLY A 24 0.64 -7.35 15.85
C GLY A 24 0.30 -8.20 14.64
N PHE A 25 0.44 -7.67 13.42
CA PHE A 25 0.31 -8.45 12.19
C PHE A 25 1.66 -9.07 11.78
N GLU A 26 1.61 -10.24 11.15
CA GLU A 26 2.75 -10.84 10.49
C GLU A 26 2.87 -10.28 9.06
N VAL A 27 3.85 -9.43 8.85
CA VAL A 27 3.99 -8.65 7.61
C VAL A 27 5.06 -9.24 6.72
N HIS A 28 4.70 -9.51 5.46
CA HIS A 28 5.61 -9.89 4.40
C HIS A 28 5.78 -8.68 3.46
N LEU A 29 6.96 -8.08 3.47
CA LEU A 29 7.30 -6.94 2.61
C LEU A 29 8.03 -7.46 1.37
N TYR A 30 7.48 -7.16 0.20
CA TYR A 30 8.06 -7.51 -1.09
C TYR A 30 8.56 -6.27 -1.84
N GLU A 31 9.75 -6.37 -2.40
CA GLU A 31 10.21 -5.47 -3.45
C GLU A 31 10.96 -6.25 -4.53
N ASP A 32 10.66 -5.94 -5.79
CA ASP A 32 11.36 -6.53 -6.92
C ASP A 32 12.86 -6.15 -6.89
N LYS A 33 13.73 -7.11 -7.19
CA LYS A 33 15.18 -6.93 -7.18
C LYS A 33 15.66 -5.72 -8.00
N LYS A 34 14.99 -5.45 -9.10
CA LYS A 34 15.29 -4.30 -9.97
C LYS A 34 15.04 -2.96 -9.29
N TYR A 35 14.14 -2.92 -8.30
CA TYR A 35 13.73 -1.71 -7.57
C TYR A 35 14.15 -1.75 -6.10
N TRP A 36 15.02 -2.72 -5.75
CA TRP A 36 15.63 -2.76 -4.43
C TRP A 36 16.34 -1.45 -4.14
N ASN A 37 16.16 -0.90 -2.97
CA ASN A 37 16.56 0.48 -2.67
C ASN A 37 17.12 0.63 -1.26
N GLU A 38 17.63 1.82 -0.99
CA GLU A 38 18.28 2.17 0.29
C GLU A 38 17.37 1.99 1.51
N HIS A 39 16.04 2.06 1.35
CA HIS A 39 15.12 1.82 2.49
C HIS A 39 15.17 0.36 2.91
N ILE A 40 15.13 -0.56 1.96
CA ILE A 40 15.23 -2.00 2.24
C ILE A 40 16.59 -2.34 2.84
N ASP A 41 17.67 -1.84 2.25
CA ASP A 41 19.03 -2.07 2.77
C ASP A 41 19.18 -1.51 4.19
N GLY A 42 18.63 -0.32 4.44
CA GLY A 42 18.62 0.30 5.77
C GLY A 42 17.86 -0.52 6.80
N ILE A 43 16.70 -1.10 6.42
CA ILE A 43 15.92 -1.97 7.30
C ILE A 43 16.67 -3.28 7.62
N LEU A 44 17.30 -3.89 6.63
CA LEU A 44 18.09 -5.11 6.82
C LEU A 44 19.29 -4.85 7.73
N LYS A 45 19.97 -3.72 7.55
CA LYS A 45 21.11 -3.29 8.35
C LYS A 45 20.75 -3.07 9.83
N THR A 46 19.59 -2.47 10.10
CA THR A 46 19.12 -2.17 11.46
C THR A 46 18.32 -3.31 12.10
N GLY A 47 17.93 -4.31 11.32
CA GLY A 47 17.09 -5.43 11.74
C GLY A 47 15.62 -5.07 11.96
N GLY A 48 15.16 -3.92 11.45
CA GLY A 48 13.79 -3.44 11.56
C GLY A 48 13.64 -1.95 11.33
N ILE A 49 12.49 -1.41 11.67
CA ILE A 49 12.14 0.01 11.49
C ILE A 49 11.76 0.63 12.83
N GLU A 50 12.51 1.65 13.24
CA GLU A 50 12.13 2.52 14.35
C GLU A 50 11.09 3.53 13.87
N VAL A 51 9.88 3.45 14.39
CA VAL A 51 8.76 4.33 14.03
C VAL A 51 8.56 5.37 15.10
N THR A 52 8.44 6.63 14.66
CA THR A 52 8.05 7.76 15.51
C THR A 52 6.86 8.47 14.88
N GLY A 53 6.06 9.16 15.71
CA GLY A 53 4.92 9.94 15.24
C GLY A 53 3.60 9.56 15.91
N HIS A 54 2.50 9.68 15.14
CA HIS A 54 1.14 9.45 15.65
C HIS A 54 0.74 7.98 15.58
N ASP A 55 -0.13 7.56 16.50
CA ASP A 55 -0.83 6.27 16.61
C ASP A 55 0.04 5.04 16.89
N VAL A 56 1.24 4.97 16.33
CA VAL A 56 2.19 3.88 16.59
C VAL A 56 3.60 4.43 16.77
N THR A 57 4.28 3.93 17.78
CA THR A 57 5.68 4.24 18.06
C THR A 57 6.35 2.97 18.54
N GLY A 58 7.58 2.73 18.14
CA GLY A 58 8.34 1.58 18.57
C GLY A 58 9.23 1.00 17.47
N PHE A 59 9.83 -0.14 17.75
CA PHE A 59 10.72 -0.82 16.81
C PHE A 59 10.00 -2.03 16.17
N ALA A 60 9.74 -1.93 14.87
CA ALA A 60 9.04 -2.94 14.07
C ALA A 60 10.03 -3.91 13.43
N ARG A 61 10.00 -5.18 13.84
CA ARG A 61 10.73 -6.26 13.16
C ARG A 61 9.81 -6.90 12.14
N ILE A 62 10.03 -6.57 10.86
CA ILE A 62 9.23 -7.12 9.75
C ILE A 62 9.50 -8.63 9.65
N ALA A 63 8.43 -9.42 9.56
CA ALA A 63 8.54 -10.88 9.60
C ALA A 63 9.29 -11.46 8.39
N SER A 64 9.06 -10.92 7.20
CA SER A 64 9.78 -11.29 5.98
C SER A 64 9.99 -10.06 5.09
N ILE A 65 11.19 -9.95 4.52
CA ILE A 65 11.53 -8.98 3.45
C ILE A 65 12.15 -9.81 2.33
N THR A 66 11.49 -9.83 1.17
CA THR A 66 11.86 -10.74 0.08
C THR A 66 11.70 -10.09 -1.28
N ASP A 67 12.47 -10.57 -2.26
CA ASP A 67 12.31 -10.27 -3.69
C ASP A 67 11.57 -11.41 -4.45
N ASN A 68 11.09 -12.40 -3.71
CA ASN A 68 10.26 -13.49 -4.23
C ASN A 68 8.78 -13.19 -4.02
N LEU A 69 8.08 -12.82 -5.11
CA LEU A 69 6.66 -12.45 -5.05
C LEU A 69 5.77 -13.60 -4.58
N GLU A 70 6.04 -14.83 -5.02
CA GLU A 70 5.27 -16.01 -4.61
C GLU A 70 5.38 -16.25 -3.11
N GLU A 71 6.59 -16.17 -2.56
CA GLU A 71 6.84 -16.30 -1.12
C GLU A 71 6.07 -15.24 -0.33
N ALA A 72 6.09 -13.99 -0.81
CA ALA A 72 5.43 -12.88 -0.11
C ALA A 72 3.90 -13.04 0.02
N ILE A 73 3.24 -13.67 -0.98
CA ILE A 73 1.77 -13.72 -1.07
C ILE A 73 1.16 -15.10 -0.80
N ARG A 74 1.96 -16.15 -0.63
CA ARG A 74 1.50 -17.55 -0.59
C ARG A 74 0.45 -17.82 0.48
N ASP A 75 0.64 -17.31 1.68
CA ASP A 75 -0.18 -17.64 2.86
C ASP A 75 -0.91 -16.41 3.41
N VAL A 76 -1.31 -15.47 2.55
CA VAL A 76 -1.98 -14.24 2.96
C VAL A 76 -3.34 -14.09 2.28
N ASP A 77 -4.31 -13.59 3.03
CA ASP A 77 -5.65 -13.27 2.50
C ASP A 77 -5.71 -11.86 1.91
N VAL A 78 -4.87 -10.96 2.40
CA VAL A 78 -4.89 -9.54 1.98
C VAL A 78 -3.51 -9.11 1.50
N ILE A 79 -3.49 -8.53 0.31
CA ILE A 79 -2.31 -8.04 -0.40
C ILE A 79 -2.46 -6.54 -0.61
N PHE A 80 -1.65 -5.73 0.06
CA PHE A 80 -1.60 -4.30 -0.20
C PHE A 80 -0.55 -3.97 -1.26
N VAL A 81 -0.94 -3.13 -2.23
CA VAL A 81 -0.04 -2.64 -3.28
C VAL A 81 0.32 -1.20 -3.00
N CYS A 82 1.58 -0.96 -2.66
CA CYS A 82 2.18 0.35 -2.38
C CYS A 82 3.19 0.75 -3.45
N MET A 83 2.87 0.47 -4.71
CA MET A 83 3.71 0.75 -5.87
C MET A 83 3.17 1.92 -6.68
N VAL A 84 4.06 2.57 -7.44
CA VAL A 84 3.70 3.62 -8.39
C VAL A 84 2.86 3.05 -9.56
N ALA A 85 1.94 3.85 -10.09
CA ALA A 85 0.92 3.39 -11.03
C ALA A 85 1.47 2.76 -12.33
N TRP A 86 2.64 3.19 -12.80
CA TRP A 86 3.25 2.61 -14.02
C TRP A 86 3.74 1.17 -13.82
N ARG A 87 3.90 0.70 -12.56
CA ARG A 87 4.25 -0.70 -12.24
C ARG A 87 3.03 -1.62 -12.14
N HIS A 88 1.81 -1.09 -12.10
CA HIS A 88 0.61 -1.91 -11.85
C HIS A 88 0.36 -2.96 -12.92
N LEU A 89 0.66 -2.67 -14.20
CA LEU A 89 0.49 -3.65 -15.28
C LEU A 89 1.47 -4.80 -15.13
N TRP A 90 2.76 -4.48 -14.95
CA TRP A 90 3.78 -5.50 -14.69
C TRP A 90 3.43 -6.35 -13.46
N LEU A 91 2.97 -5.72 -12.38
CA LEU A 91 2.55 -6.44 -11.19
C LEU A 91 1.37 -7.39 -11.47
N ALA A 92 0.39 -6.95 -12.26
CA ALA A 92 -0.75 -7.78 -12.64
C ALA A 92 -0.33 -9.02 -13.43
N GLU A 93 0.65 -8.88 -14.32
CA GLU A 93 1.25 -9.99 -15.06
C GLU A 93 1.92 -10.99 -14.10
N ALA A 94 2.73 -10.49 -13.19
CA ALA A 94 3.43 -11.32 -12.21
C ALA A 94 2.50 -12.02 -11.21
N LEU A 95 1.42 -11.34 -10.79
CA LEU A 95 0.44 -11.89 -9.85
C LEU A 95 -0.48 -12.95 -10.48
N LYS A 96 -0.78 -12.85 -11.77
CA LYS A 96 -1.77 -13.69 -12.43
C LYS A 96 -1.61 -15.20 -12.21
N PRO A 97 -0.41 -15.79 -12.32
CA PRO A 97 -0.21 -17.21 -12.05
C PRO A 97 -0.18 -17.59 -10.56
N LEU A 98 -0.09 -16.60 -9.65
CA LEU A 98 0.21 -16.82 -8.25
C LEU A 98 -1.00 -16.60 -7.32
N VAL A 99 -1.94 -15.72 -7.72
CA VAL A 99 -3.09 -15.38 -6.89
C VAL A 99 -4.21 -16.41 -7.01
N HIS A 100 -4.95 -16.60 -5.93
CA HIS A 100 -6.01 -17.59 -5.84
C HIS A 100 -7.29 -17.03 -5.20
N GLU A 101 -8.36 -17.81 -5.25
CA GLU A 101 -9.62 -17.49 -4.58
C GLU A 101 -9.42 -17.26 -3.08
N GLY A 102 -10.14 -16.30 -2.54
CA GLY A 102 -10.04 -15.86 -1.14
C GLY A 102 -9.10 -14.67 -0.93
N GLN A 103 -8.19 -14.41 -1.86
CA GLN A 103 -7.30 -13.25 -1.75
C GLN A 103 -7.98 -11.96 -2.19
N THR A 104 -7.65 -10.88 -1.47
CA THR A 104 -8.08 -9.50 -1.78
C THR A 104 -6.85 -8.62 -2.01
N ILE A 105 -6.77 -7.99 -3.18
CA ILE A 105 -5.72 -7.04 -3.53
C ILE A 105 -6.27 -5.62 -3.32
N ILE A 106 -5.56 -4.81 -2.53
CA ILE A 106 -5.96 -3.43 -2.21
C ILE A 106 -4.81 -2.47 -2.56
N LEU A 107 -5.05 -1.58 -3.53
CA LEU A 107 -4.06 -0.59 -3.93
C LEU A 107 -4.11 0.63 -3.03
N SER A 108 -2.96 1.02 -2.51
CA SER A 108 -2.77 2.30 -1.82
C SER A 108 -2.59 3.41 -2.86
N ALA A 109 -3.48 4.40 -2.85
CA ALA A 109 -3.59 5.43 -3.90
C ALA A 109 -3.72 4.79 -5.30
N GLY A 110 -4.75 3.96 -5.49
CA GLY A 110 -4.89 3.10 -6.67
C GLY A 110 -4.94 3.82 -8.02
N ASN A 111 -5.56 5.01 -8.09
CA ASN A 111 -5.64 5.84 -9.30
C ASN A 111 -6.07 5.03 -10.55
N PHE A 112 -7.17 4.28 -10.44
CA PHE A 112 -7.68 3.32 -11.44
C PHE A 112 -6.80 2.08 -11.66
N GLY A 113 -5.80 1.84 -10.82
CA GLY A 113 -4.97 0.64 -10.88
C GLY A 113 -5.76 -0.64 -10.65
N SER A 114 -6.80 -0.57 -9.81
CA SER A 114 -7.72 -1.70 -9.56
C SER A 114 -8.41 -2.18 -10.84
N ILE A 115 -8.82 -1.28 -11.74
CA ILE A 115 -9.40 -1.62 -13.05
C ILE A 115 -8.37 -2.39 -13.87
N ARG A 116 -7.14 -1.87 -13.98
CA ARG A 116 -6.07 -2.49 -14.77
C ARG A 116 -5.74 -3.89 -14.26
N ILE A 117 -5.54 -4.04 -12.95
CA ILE A 117 -5.21 -5.33 -12.35
C ILE A 117 -6.37 -6.32 -12.59
N LYS A 118 -7.62 -5.93 -12.31
CA LYS A 118 -8.76 -6.81 -12.48
C LYS A 118 -8.99 -7.23 -13.94
N GLN A 119 -8.83 -6.31 -14.88
CA GLN A 119 -8.94 -6.64 -16.32
C GLN A 119 -7.86 -7.65 -16.74
N PHE A 120 -6.63 -7.49 -16.25
CA PHE A 120 -5.52 -8.38 -16.56
C PHE A 120 -5.68 -9.77 -15.94
N LEU A 121 -6.12 -9.84 -14.69
CA LEU A 121 -6.45 -11.10 -14.03
C LEU A 121 -7.64 -11.81 -14.69
N GLY A 122 -8.51 -11.04 -15.36
CA GLY A 122 -9.77 -11.48 -15.95
C GLY A 122 -10.96 -11.07 -15.08
N MET A 123 -12.02 -10.58 -15.73
CA MET A 123 -13.23 -10.12 -15.02
C MET A 123 -13.93 -11.25 -14.23
N ALA A 124 -13.77 -12.50 -14.67
CA ALA A 124 -14.30 -13.70 -14.01
C ALA A 124 -13.37 -14.23 -12.89
N SER A 125 -12.17 -13.68 -12.73
CA SER A 125 -11.26 -14.09 -11.65
C SER A 125 -11.96 -13.97 -10.29
N PRO A 126 -11.85 -14.96 -9.39
CA PRO A 126 -12.44 -14.91 -8.06
C PRO A 126 -11.71 -13.95 -7.12
N VAL A 127 -10.51 -13.49 -7.49
CA VAL A 127 -9.71 -12.52 -6.70
C VAL A 127 -10.42 -11.18 -6.66
N VAL A 128 -10.61 -10.67 -5.45
CA VAL A 128 -11.18 -9.34 -5.22
C VAL A 128 -10.10 -8.29 -5.39
N VAL A 129 -10.39 -7.22 -6.15
CA VAL A 129 -9.45 -6.12 -6.35
C VAL A 129 -10.12 -4.80 -6.00
N GLY A 130 -9.49 -4.02 -5.15
CA GLY A 130 -9.98 -2.70 -4.76
C GLY A 130 -8.85 -1.69 -4.64
N GLU A 131 -9.22 -0.46 -4.36
CA GLU A 131 -8.28 0.63 -4.13
C GLU A 131 -8.76 1.61 -3.07
N MET A 132 -7.81 2.25 -2.42
CA MET A 132 -8.06 3.30 -1.46
C MET A 132 -8.03 4.68 -2.11
N LEU A 133 -8.81 5.59 -1.55
CA LEU A 133 -8.69 7.01 -1.79
C LEU A 133 -7.40 7.51 -1.12
N GLY A 134 -6.41 7.87 -1.95
CA GLY A 134 -5.12 8.36 -1.48
C GLY A 134 -4.24 7.33 -0.78
N ASN A 135 -3.17 7.79 -0.17
CA ASN A 135 -2.24 6.96 0.59
C ASN A 135 -2.83 6.53 1.93
N ILE A 136 -2.22 5.50 2.52
CA ILE A 136 -2.62 4.97 3.83
C ILE A 136 -2.56 6.06 4.90
N PHE A 137 -1.43 6.76 4.98
CA PHE A 137 -1.22 7.93 5.85
C PHE A 137 0.00 8.73 5.34
N PRO A 138 0.10 10.00 5.72
CA PRO A 138 1.31 10.77 5.49
C PRO A 138 2.46 10.22 6.32
N CYS A 139 3.47 9.71 5.65
CA CYS A 139 4.64 9.09 6.27
C CYS A 139 5.88 9.27 5.41
N ARG A 140 7.04 9.06 6.03
CA ARG A 140 8.33 9.10 5.33
C ARG A 140 9.35 8.21 6.02
N MET A 141 10.17 7.53 5.24
CA MET A 141 11.44 7.00 5.72
C MET A 141 12.43 8.17 5.84
N ILE A 142 13.08 8.32 6.99
CA ILE A 142 13.97 9.46 7.31
C ILE A 142 15.42 9.04 7.54
N GLY A 143 15.76 7.82 7.22
CA GLY A 143 17.10 7.23 7.31
C GLY A 143 17.06 5.72 7.37
N ASP A 144 18.21 5.09 7.60
CA ASP A 144 18.36 3.64 7.73
C ASP A 144 17.42 3.12 8.83
N GLY A 145 16.43 2.33 8.44
CA GLY A 145 15.48 1.73 9.38
C GLY A 145 14.73 2.74 10.27
N LYS A 146 14.51 3.98 9.83
CA LYS A 146 13.79 4.99 10.59
C LYS A 146 12.62 5.56 9.80
N ALA A 147 11.45 5.62 10.41
CA ALA A 147 10.23 6.12 9.81
C ALA A 147 9.52 7.13 10.71
N ILE A 148 8.88 8.11 10.07
CA ILE A 148 7.97 9.03 10.75
C ILE A 148 6.57 8.92 10.16
N ILE A 149 5.55 8.87 11.03
CA ILE A 149 4.13 8.94 10.66
C ILE A 149 3.61 10.29 11.13
N ALA A 150 3.35 11.18 10.17
CA ALA A 150 3.11 12.60 10.44
C ALA A 150 1.72 12.90 11.03
N PHE A 151 0.72 12.06 10.73
CA PHE A 151 -0.66 12.29 11.15
C PHE A 151 -1.33 11.00 11.59
N PRO A 152 -2.40 11.08 12.45
CA PRO A 152 -3.17 9.93 12.90
C PRO A 152 -3.79 9.14 11.74
N TYR A 153 -4.06 7.86 11.99
CA TYR A 153 -4.84 7.02 11.09
C TYR A 153 -6.30 7.47 11.06
N GLY A 154 -6.66 8.26 10.05
CA GLY A 154 -8.06 8.53 9.77
C GLY A 154 -8.76 7.34 9.10
N PRO A 155 -10.12 7.32 9.12
CA PRO A 155 -10.89 6.37 8.33
C PRO A 155 -10.53 6.45 6.85
N LYS A 156 -10.45 5.29 6.19
CA LYS A 156 -10.14 5.21 4.76
C LYS A 156 -11.39 4.97 3.94
N THR A 157 -11.45 5.57 2.77
CA THR A 157 -12.48 5.27 1.79
C THR A 157 -11.91 4.30 0.77
N VAL A 158 -12.62 3.20 0.53
CA VAL A 158 -12.18 2.12 -0.37
C VAL A 158 -13.29 1.76 -1.35
N ALA A 159 -12.92 1.30 -2.53
CA ALA A 159 -13.86 0.74 -3.49
C ALA A 159 -13.25 -0.46 -4.21
N ALA A 160 -14.10 -1.42 -4.56
CA ALA A 160 -13.74 -2.54 -5.42
C ALA A 160 -13.99 -2.23 -6.90
N PHE A 161 -13.28 -2.93 -7.76
CA PHE A 161 -13.64 -3.08 -9.15
C PHE A 161 -13.81 -4.57 -9.49
N PRO A 162 -15.02 -4.98 -9.92
CA PRO A 162 -16.27 -4.19 -10.01
C PRO A 162 -16.87 -3.85 -8.63
N ALA A 163 -17.67 -2.79 -8.57
CA ALA A 163 -18.24 -2.23 -7.34
C ALA A 163 -19.15 -3.21 -6.55
N LYS A 164 -19.66 -4.26 -7.19
CA LYS A 164 -20.41 -5.35 -6.52
C LYS A 164 -19.62 -6.07 -5.42
N ASP A 165 -18.29 -5.97 -5.45
CA ASP A 165 -17.39 -6.58 -4.48
C ASP A 165 -16.96 -5.59 -3.37
N ASN A 166 -17.59 -4.39 -3.26
CA ASN A 166 -17.28 -3.39 -2.24
C ASN A 166 -17.30 -3.95 -0.82
N ASP A 167 -18.31 -4.72 -0.46
CA ASP A 167 -18.45 -5.30 0.88
C ASP A 167 -17.24 -6.20 1.23
N LYS A 168 -16.72 -6.94 0.24
CA LYS A 168 -15.55 -7.80 0.42
C LYS A 168 -14.28 -6.99 0.67
N VAL A 169 -14.07 -5.91 -0.09
CA VAL A 169 -12.92 -5.02 0.11
C VAL A 169 -13.01 -4.31 1.46
N VAL A 170 -14.19 -3.83 1.85
CA VAL A 170 -14.41 -3.23 3.18
C VAL A 170 -14.13 -4.25 4.28
N ALA A 171 -14.65 -5.47 4.16
CA ALA A 171 -14.41 -6.53 5.14
C ALA A 171 -12.91 -6.89 5.26
N ALA A 172 -12.19 -6.96 4.13
CA ALA A 172 -10.75 -7.19 4.10
C ALA A 172 -9.97 -6.03 4.75
N MET A 173 -10.28 -4.79 4.36
CA MET A 173 -9.59 -3.59 4.84
C MET A 173 -9.84 -3.30 6.32
N SER A 174 -11.08 -3.52 6.80
CA SER A 174 -11.49 -3.27 8.19
C SER A 174 -10.72 -4.09 9.23
N GLN A 175 -10.06 -5.16 8.80
CA GLN A 175 -9.18 -5.95 9.66
C GLN A 175 -7.92 -5.17 10.07
N PHE A 176 -7.53 -4.19 9.27
CA PHE A 176 -6.29 -3.43 9.41
C PHE A 176 -6.54 -1.99 9.80
N LEU A 177 -7.49 -1.32 9.16
CA LEU A 177 -7.80 0.10 9.35
C LEU A 177 -9.31 0.32 9.29
N MET A 178 -9.80 1.30 10.03
CA MET A 178 -11.19 1.75 9.86
C MET A 178 -11.41 2.23 8.42
N CYS A 179 -12.48 1.75 7.79
CA CYS A 179 -12.79 2.16 6.42
C CYS A 179 -14.30 2.17 6.15
N SER A 180 -14.66 2.86 5.08
CA SER A 180 -16.00 2.90 4.51
C SER A 180 -15.96 2.67 3.02
N ALA A 181 -17.05 2.18 2.43
CA ALA A 181 -17.16 2.02 1.00
C ALA A 181 -17.40 3.36 0.30
N ALA A 182 -16.69 3.61 -0.79
CA ALA A 182 -17.13 4.51 -1.84
C ALA A 182 -18.14 3.80 -2.75
N LYS A 183 -18.89 4.55 -3.57
CA LYS A 183 -19.83 3.94 -4.54
C LYS A 183 -19.10 3.06 -5.55
N ASN A 184 -17.94 3.52 -6.03
CA ASN A 184 -17.12 2.83 -7.00
C ASN A 184 -15.71 3.45 -7.05
N VAL A 185 -14.82 2.87 -7.83
CA VAL A 185 -13.42 3.32 -7.98
C VAL A 185 -13.25 4.70 -8.65
N PHE A 186 -14.25 5.24 -9.33
CA PHE A 186 -14.20 6.62 -9.80
C PHE A 186 -14.20 7.61 -8.65
N GLU A 187 -14.98 7.32 -7.61
CA GLU A 187 -15.00 8.15 -6.42
C GLU A 187 -13.67 8.12 -5.66
N THR A 188 -13.03 6.96 -5.54
CA THR A 188 -11.71 6.87 -4.90
C THR A 188 -10.60 7.49 -5.75
N ALA A 189 -10.62 7.32 -7.06
CA ALA A 189 -9.54 7.78 -7.93
C ALA A 189 -9.62 9.28 -8.27
N LEU A 190 -10.82 9.86 -8.39
CA LEU A 190 -10.99 11.27 -8.78
C LEU A 190 -10.99 12.25 -7.60
N ASN A 191 -11.27 11.79 -6.40
CA ASN A 191 -11.29 12.62 -5.19
C ASN A 191 -9.95 12.65 -4.45
N VAL A 192 -8.84 12.34 -5.13
CA VAL A 192 -7.52 12.33 -4.51
C VAL A 192 -7.06 13.76 -4.20
N PRO A 193 -6.94 14.16 -2.94
CA PRO A 193 -6.52 15.52 -2.55
C PRO A 193 -5.16 15.90 -3.14
N ASN A 194 -4.30 14.92 -3.39
CA ASN A 194 -2.95 15.14 -3.92
C ASN A 194 -2.94 15.86 -5.28
N LEU A 195 -3.90 15.57 -6.17
CA LEU A 195 -4.00 16.23 -7.47
C LEU A 195 -4.25 17.74 -7.34
N VAL A 196 -5.06 18.13 -6.36
CA VAL A 196 -5.42 19.54 -6.14
C VAL A 196 -4.36 20.25 -5.28
N ASN A 197 -4.03 19.66 -4.14
CA ASN A 197 -3.19 20.32 -3.14
C ASN A 197 -1.72 20.41 -3.57
N HIS A 198 -1.14 19.33 -4.09
CA HIS A 198 0.28 19.34 -4.45
C HIS A 198 0.53 20.15 -5.73
N LEU A 199 -0.31 20.01 -6.75
CA LEU A 199 -0.13 20.77 -7.99
C LEU A 199 -0.29 22.28 -7.76
N ALA A 200 -1.39 22.69 -7.15
CA ALA A 200 -1.62 24.10 -6.83
C ALA A 200 -0.55 24.64 -5.88
N GLY A 201 -0.22 23.90 -4.82
CA GLY A 201 0.82 24.26 -3.88
C GLY A 201 2.20 24.46 -4.53
N SER A 202 2.59 23.55 -5.44
CA SER A 202 3.87 23.66 -6.15
C SER A 202 3.90 24.85 -7.11
N ILE A 203 2.86 25.06 -7.89
CA ILE A 203 2.77 26.18 -8.85
C ILE A 203 2.79 27.52 -8.12
N LEU A 204 1.97 27.67 -7.07
CA LEU A 204 1.86 28.94 -6.34
C LEU A 204 3.09 29.26 -5.46
N ASN A 205 3.92 28.26 -5.12
CA ASN A 205 5.09 28.43 -4.29
C ASN A 205 6.41 28.22 -5.06
N THR A 206 6.43 28.27 -6.38
CA THR A 206 7.62 28.04 -7.21
C THR A 206 8.79 28.92 -6.75
N CYS A 207 8.55 30.21 -6.52
CA CYS A 207 9.60 31.14 -6.05
C CYS A 207 10.17 30.82 -4.65
N ALA A 208 9.41 30.13 -3.80
CA ALA A 208 9.87 29.69 -2.49
C ALA A 208 10.69 28.40 -2.60
N ILE A 209 10.30 27.51 -3.51
CA ILE A 209 10.98 26.22 -3.78
C ILE A 209 12.36 26.48 -4.38
N ASP A 210 12.47 27.43 -5.33
CA ASP A 210 13.74 27.76 -6.00
C ASP A 210 14.76 28.47 -5.09
N ARG A 211 14.36 28.89 -3.89
CA ARG A 211 15.25 29.56 -2.91
C ARG A 211 15.85 28.64 -1.86
N ASN A 212 15.45 27.37 -1.84
CA ASN A 212 15.94 26.33 -0.93
C ASN A 212 16.71 25.25 -1.69
#